data_a3e7f1ed969bbd76d0772d3573a71a41
#
_entry.id   a3e7f1ed969bbd76d0772d3573a71a41
#
_cell.length_a   1.000
_cell.length_b   1.000
_cell.length_c   1.000
_cell.angle_alpha   90.00
_cell.angle_beta   90.00
_cell.angle_gamma   90.00
#
_symmetry.space_group_name_H-M   'P 1'
#
loop_
_entity.id
_entity.type
_entity.pdbx_description
1 polymer ?
#
loop_
_entity_poly.entity_id
_entity_poly.type
_entity_poly.pdbx_seq_one_letter_code
_entity_poly.pdbx_strand_id
1 'polypeptide(L)'
;METLLSYDEIIDAVKGFSISSQKNAFFTFVQTDSRLVTENTLFVPLMGEFQNGHKYIPQAIEKGASVIFINDEEYKNQKSFYDKLADEKKSVLFVIVKNTLHALQTAAEFYVSKFPDLLKIAVTGSSGKTTTKEMLVSVAKAHFGEEQTVYTKGNFNSETGLPLSVFQIRKNHKCGIFEMGMNRENEIGEISAVLKPEFAIITNIGTAHIGILGSRENIAREKRKIFNYIPENGAAVVPQSDDFADFCMENVKGKIIKFGKSVDEKISGVKFIKDNGIFGTEFSVDGLNVKLPLSGEYNYSNALSVVALARQIGISAAEIKKGLENVTSVGGRMEIKPAELCTDDGKNVKKVVLIKDFYNANPDSMKKGIEFVASLCDFNEKVFVLADMKELGAESKKNHKEIGEILSKIILKNDSAVLVYLIGDEMKCAYDVLLPLFQEKRQGFKKLFWNKENSAEIFNQISEDIKNSVSENSVIMFKGSHSMNLELLCDILQGRKNG
;
A
#
# COMPACT_ATOMS: atom_id res chain seq x y z
N MET A 1 24.34 18.65 2.26
CA MET A 1 22.93 18.36 1.99
C MET A 1 22.24 19.62 1.50
N GLU A 2 21.27 19.52 0.61
CA GLU A 2 20.56 20.67 0.02
C GLU A 2 19.50 21.19 0.98
N THR A 3 19.43 22.51 1.18
CA THR A 3 18.36 23.19 1.93
C THR A 3 17.04 23.01 1.20
N LEU A 4 16.01 22.51 1.89
CA LEU A 4 14.69 22.29 1.28
C LEU A 4 13.93 23.60 1.12
N LEU A 5 13.75 24.36 2.21
CA LEU A 5 13.15 25.69 2.23
C LEU A 5 13.96 26.63 3.13
N SER A 6 14.05 27.89 2.74
CA SER A 6 14.61 28.96 3.54
C SER A 6 13.59 29.52 4.56
N TYR A 7 14.03 30.42 5.45
CA TYR A 7 13.15 31.07 6.42
C TYR A 7 11.95 31.76 5.75
N ASP A 8 12.22 32.58 4.74
CA ASP A 8 11.16 33.35 4.07
C ASP A 8 10.19 32.42 3.33
N GLU A 9 10.72 31.38 2.66
CA GLU A 9 9.92 30.38 1.98
C GLU A 9 9.01 29.58 2.95
N ILE A 10 9.51 29.25 4.16
CA ILE A 10 8.70 28.55 5.18
C ILE A 10 7.54 29.45 5.63
N ILE A 11 7.86 30.70 6.04
CA ILE A 11 6.84 31.63 6.56
C ILE A 11 5.78 31.90 5.49
N ASP A 12 6.19 32.12 4.26
CA ASP A 12 5.26 32.34 3.15
C ASP A 12 4.38 31.12 2.87
N ALA A 13 4.98 29.93 2.85
CA ALA A 13 4.24 28.68 2.57
C ALA A 13 3.16 28.39 3.61
N VAL A 14 3.50 28.51 4.90
CA VAL A 14 2.61 28.12 5.99
C VAL A 14 1.73 29.25 6.52
N LYS A 15 1.96 30.50 6.08
CA LYS A 15 1.29 31.71 6.58
C LYS A 15 1.33 31.81 8.11
N GLY A 16 2.45 31.37 8.70
CA GLY A 16 2.73 31.39 10.12
C GLY A 16 3.50 32.63 10.54
N PHE A 17 3.79 32.73 11.83
CA PHE A 17 4.71 33.75 12.37
C PHE A 17 5.77 33.12 13.26
N SER A 18 6.96 33.71 13.27
CA SER A 18 8.06 33.23 14.11
C SER A 18 8.07 33.93 15.46
N ILE A 19 8.35 33.18 16.52
CA ILE A 19 8.68 33.70 17.86
C ILE A 19 10.19 33.70 18.13
N SER A 20 11.00 33.23 17.19
CA SER A 20 12.47 33.20 17.28
C SER A 20 13.11 34.42 16.69
N SER A 21 14.27 34.82 17.23
CA SER A 21 15.15 35.83 16.62
C SER A 21 15.91 35.29 15.38
N GLN A 22 15.98 34.00 15.21
CA GLN A 22 16.68 33.31 14.11
C GLN A 22 15.96 33.50 12.78
N LYS A 23 16.64 34.08 11.79
CA LYS A 23 16.15 34.27 10.42
C LYS A 23 16.94 33.49 9.36
N ASN A 24 18.05 32.84 9.74
CA ASN A 24 18.89 32.06 8.84
C ASN A 24 18.70 30.56 9.03
N ALA A 25 17.55 30.15 9.61
CA ALA A 25 17.24 28.74 9.79
C ALA A 25 16.96 28.07 8.44
N PHE A 26 17.43 26.87 8.31
CA PHE A 26 17.16 25.99 7.18
C PHE A 26 16.95 24.55 7.67
N PHE A 27 16.36 23.72 6.84
CA PHE A 27 16.25 22.30 7.11
C PHE A 27 16.53 21.48 5.85
N THR A 28 17.00 20.26 6.07
CA THR A 28 17.34 19.30 5.01
C THR A 28 16.49 18.03 5.09
N PHE A 29 15.79 17.86 6.20
CA PHE A 29 14.85 16.75 6.46
C PHE A 29 13.57 17.27 7.10
N VAL A 30 12.49 16.47 6.98
CA VAL A 30 11.20 16.73 7.64
C VAL A 30 10.78 15.46 8.37
N GLN A 31 10.36 15.60 9.63
CA GLN A 31 9.93 14.48 10.46
C GLN A 31 8.72 14.86 11.32
N THR A 32 7.82 13.90 11.51
CA THR A 32 6.70 13.95 12.45
C THR A 32 6.93 13.06 13.68
N ASP A 33 7.92 12.18 13.63
CA ASP A 33 8.35 11.32 14.73
C ASP A 33 9.66 11.82 15.34
N SER A 34 9.61 12.27 16.59
CA SER A 34 10.77 12.79 17.31
C SER A 34 11.93 11.79 17.46
N ARG A 35 11.64 10.49 17.37
CA ARG A 35 12.65 9.42 17.44
C ARG A 35 13.56 9.40 16.21
N LEU A 36 13.04 9.86 15.06
CA LEU A 36 13.71 9.89 13.76
C LEU A 36 14.32 11.23 13.41
N VAL A 37 14.22 12.23 14.30
CA VAL A 37 14.84 13.54 14.11
C VAL A 37 16.37 13.42 14.10
N THR A 38 16.99 14.15 13.19
CA THR A 38 18.44 14.32 13.03
C THR A 38 18.79 15.81 12.89
N GLU A 39 20.07 16.14 12.74
CA GLU A 39 20.49 17.52 12.52
C GLU A 39 19.81 18.16 11.30
N ASN A 40 19.46 19.43 11.43
CA ASN A 40 18.78 20.23 10.41
C ASN A 40 17.42 19.63 9.96
N THR A 41 16.64 19.11 10.91
CA THR A 41 15.30 18.61 10.66
C THR A 41 14.25 19.69 10.95
N LEU A 42 13.25 19.82 10.06
CA LEU A 42 11.96 20.41 10.41
C LEU A 42 11.15 19.36 11.18
N PHE A 43 10.90 19.61 12.44
CA PHE A 43 10.01 18.77 13.25
C PHE A 43 8.58 19.31 13.24
N VAL A 44 7.63 18.46 12.86
CA VAL A 44 6.19 18.78 12.80
C VAL A 44 5.44 17.92 13.81
N PRO A 45 5.19 18.43 15.03
CA PRO A 45 4.42 17.72 16.02
C PRO A 45 2.94 17.66 15.60
N LEU A 46 2.40 16.46 15.47
CA LEU A 46 1.00 16.25 15.12
C LEU A 46 0.13 16.14 16.37
N MET A 47 -1.07 16.68 16.29
CA MET A 47 -2.12 16.49 17.30
C MET A 47 -3.00 15.33 16.87
N GLY A 48 -2.90 14.20 17.55
CA GLY A 48 -3.76 13.05 17.36
C GLY A 48 -4.88 13.00 18.41
N GLU A 49 -5.82 12.11 18.22
CA GLU A 49 -6.98 11.93 19.11
C GLU A 49 -6.57 11.60 20.55
N PHE A 50 -5.50 10.81 20.73
CA PHE A 50 -5.02 10.34 22.04
C PHE A 50 -3.67 10.93 22.46
N GLN A 51 -2.97 11.60 21.57
CA GLN A 51 -1.61 12.09 21.83
C GLN A 51 -1.37 13.47 21.21
N ASN A 52 -0.75 14.35 22.02
CA ASN A 52 -0.23 15.63 21.55
C ASN A 52 1.28 15.53 21.29
N GLY A 53 1.67 15.63 20.02
CA GLY A 53 3.06 15.55 19.59
C GLY A 53 3.95 16.67 20.12
N HIS A 54 3.40 17.80 20.56
CA HIS A 54 4.16 18.96 21.07
C HIS A 54 4.98 18.60 22.31
N LYS A 55 4.56 17.63 23.12
CA LYS A 55 5.34 17.15 24.28
C LYS A 55 6.73 16.62 23.92
N TYR A 56 6.95 16.26 22.63
CA TYR A 56 8.22 15.74 22.14
C TYR A 56 9.15 16.82 21.54
N ILE A 57 8.74 18.12 21.56
CA ILE A 57 9.56 19.22 21.06
C ILE A 57 10.94 19.26 21.74
N PRO A 58 11.06 19.14 23.09
CA PRO A 58 12.38 19.14 23.73
C PRO A 58 13.30 18.03 23.19
N GLN A 59 12.77 16.82 23.03
CA GLN A 59 13.53 15.69 22.47
C GLN A 59 13.95 15.94 21.02
N ALA A 60 13.08 16.54 20.20
CA ALA A 60 13.42 16.88 18.82
C ALA A 60 14.55 17.90 18.74
N ILE A 61 14.56 18.90 19.63
CA ILE A 61 15.64 19.91 19.74
C ILE A 61 16.96 19.24 20.11
N GLU A 62 16.96 18.36 21.11
CA GLU A 62 18.14 17.63 21.55
C GLU A 62 18.75 16.77 20.43
N LYS A 63 17.92 16.28 19.50
CA LYS A 63 18.34 15.51 18.32
C LYS A 63 18.72 16.35 17.11
N GLY A 64 18.65 17.69 17.21
CA GLY A 64 19.12 18.60 16.17
C GLY A 64 18.02 19.16 15.25
N ALA A 65 16.76 19.18 15.68
CA ALA A 65 15.74 19.93 14.95
C ALA A 65 16.12 21.42 14.87
N SER A 66 16.16 21.96 13.66
CA SER A 66 16.48 23.37 13.40
C SER A 66 15.24 24.23 13.19
N VAL A 67 14.13 23.62 12.81
CA VAL A 67 12.83 24.28 12.61
C VAL A 67 11.76 23.45 13.29
N ILE A 68 10.82 24.11 13.99
CA ILE A 68 9.71 23.46 14.70
C ILE A 68 8.43 24.23 14.43
N PHE A 69 7.41 23.50 13.97
CA PHE A 69 6.06 24.04 13.93
C PHE A 69 5.36 23.88 15.30
N ILE A 70 4.60 24.88 15.69
CA ILE A 70 3.80 24.84 16.91
C ILE A 70 2.38 25.25 16.56
N ASN A 71 1.40 24.47 17.01
CA ASN A 71 0.00 24.82 16.87
C ASN A 71 -0.33 26.11 17.67
N ASP A 72 -1.11 27.01 17.10
CA ASP A 72 -1.45 28.32 17.68
C ASP A 72 -2.19 28.19 19.03
N GLU A 73 -3.10 27.23 19.17
CA GLU A 73 -3.80 26.98 20.44
C GLU A 73 -2.85 26.46 21.51
N GLU A 74 -1.96 25.53 21.14
CA GLU A 74 -0.94 25.00 22.04
C GLU A 74 0.02 26.10 22.49
N TYR A 75 0.44 26.97 21.58
CA TYR A 75 1.25 28.14 21.91
C TYR A 75 0.54 29.08 22.88
N LYS A 76 -0.75 29.40 22.63
CA LYS A 76 -1.54 30.28 23.52
C LYS A 76 -1.67 29.69 24.93
N ASN A 77 -1.90 28.39 25.02
CA ASN A 77 -2.05 27.68 26.28
C ASN A 77 -0.75 27.61 27.09
N GLN A 78 0.39 27.57 26.44
CA GLN A 78 1.71 27.43 27.07
C GLN A 78 2.68 28.54 26.64
N LYS A 79 2.18 29.76 26.44
CA LYS A 79 2.94 30.89 25.87
C LYS A 79 4.27 31.11 26.58
N SER A 80 4.27 31.23 27.90
CA SER A 80 5.49 31.49 28.69
C SER A 80 6.53 30.39 28.54
N PHE A 81 6.12 29.14 28.36
CA PHE A 81 7.03 28.03 28.13
C PHE A 81 7.73 28.14 26.77
N TYR A 82 6.94 28.39 25.70
CA TYR A 82 7.50 28.47 24.36
C TYR A 82 8.34 29.73 24.13
N ASP A 83 7.95 30.88 24.70
CA ASP A 83 8.76 32.12 24.64
C ASP A 83 10.11 31.89 25.33
N LYS A 84 10.11 31.30 26.52
CA LYS A 84 11.36 30.95 27.22
C LYS A 84 12.22 29.96 26.43
N LEU A 85 11.57 28.93 25.85
CA LEU A 85 12.27 27.93 25.03
C LEU A 85 12.93 28.58 23.80
N ALA A 86 12.24 29.53 23.13
CA ALA A 86 12.78 30.26 21.99
C ALA A 86 13.96 31.14 22.38
N ASP A 87 13.92 31.76 23.56
CA ASP A 87 15.03 32.57 24.09
C ASP A 87 16.26 31.74 24.45
N GLU A 88 16.05 30.54 25.00
CA GLU A 88 17.11 29.59 25.37
C GLU A 88 17.72 28.90 24.14
N LYS A 89 16.90 28.52 23.15
CA LYS A 89 17.28 27.75 21.96
C LYS A 89 17.41 28.66 20.72
N LYS A 90 18.26 29.67 20.78
CA LYS A 90 18.42 30.70 19.75
C LYS A 90 18.81 30.21 18.35
N SER A 91 19.30 28.96 18.24
CA SER A 91 19.61 28.31 16.96
C SER A 91 18.40 27.66 16.29
N VAL A 92 17.28 27.56 17.00
CA VAL A 92 16.06 26.90 16.51
C VAL A 92 15.03 27.94 16.08
N LEU A 93 14.44 27.73 14.92
CA LEU A 93 13.30 28.51 14.43
C LEU A 93 11.99 27.87 14.91
N PHE A 94 11.23 28.60 15.72
CA PHE A 94 9.88 28.22 16.13
C PHE A 94 8.86 29.00 15.30
N VAL A 95 8.00 28.28 14.58
CA VAL A 95 6.97 28.86 13.71
C VAL A 95 5.59 28.46 14.23
N ILE A 96 4.81 29.47 14.61
CA ILE A 96 3.43 29.29 15.09
C ILE A 96 2.51 29.21 13.86
N VAL A 97 1.72 28.14 13.80
CA VAL A 97 0.80 27.83 12.69
C VAL A 97 -0.58 27.42 13.24
N LYS A 98 -1.64 27.68 12.49
CA LYS A 98 -3.00 27.33 12.90
C LYS A 98 -3.19 25.83 13.13
N ASN A 99 -2.60 25.01 12.24
CA ASN A 99 -2.63 23.56 12.29
C ASN A 99 -1.34 23.01 11.71
N THR A 100 -0.65 22.16 12.48
CA THR A 100 0.68 21.66 12.10
C THR A 100 0.63 20.65 10.92
N LEU A 101 -0.44 19.86 10.81
CA LEU A 101 -0.65 18.97 9.65
C LEU A 101 -0.88 19.78 8.38
N HIS A 102 -1.78 20.77 8.43
CA HIS A 102 -2.02 21.65 7.30
C HIS A 102 -0.77 22.43 6.89
N ALA A 103 0.01 22.89 7.86
CA ALA A 103 1.30 23.55 7.61
C ALA A 103 2.31 22.61 6.94
N LEU A 104 2.36 21.34 7.33
CA LEU A 104 3.17 20.33 6.64
C LEU A 104 2.74 20.17 5.17
N GLN A 105 1.44 20.10 4.92
CA GLN A 105 0.87 19.96 3.57
C GLN A 105 1.16 21.20 2.71
N THR A 106 0.93 22.42 3.22
CA THR A 106 1.20 23.65 2.47
C THR A 106 2.70 23.86 2.22
N ALA A 107 3.55 23.53 3.18
CA ALA A 107 5.00 23.56 2.98
C ALA A 107 5.44 22.55 1.91
N ALA A 108 4.85 21.37 1.86
CA ALA A 108 5.13 20.37 0.82
C ALA A 108 4.59 20.81 -0.56
N GLU A 109 3.39 21.41 -0.63
CA GLU A 109 2.85 22.01 -1.85
C GLU A 109 3.77 23.09 -2.40
N PHE A 110 4.23 24.00 -1.53
CA PHE A 110 5.19 25.03 -1.92
C PHE A 110 6.51 24.39 -2.40
N TYR A 111 7.01 23.39 -1.67
CA TYR A 111 8.26 22.73 -2.03
C TYR A 111 8.18 22.04 -3.40
N VAL A 112 7.14 21.27 -3.70
CA VAL A 112 7.00 20.61 -5.00
C VAL A 112 6.83 21.60 -6.16
N SER A 113 6.26 22.78 -5.91
CA SER A 113 6.12 23.84 -6.93
C SER A 113 7.46 24.39 -7.43
N LYS A 114 8.55 24.18 -6.68
CA LYS A 114 9.93 24.53 -7.10
C LYS A 114 10.48 23.61 -8.19
N PHE A 115 9.77 22.53 -8.53
CA PHE A 115 10.18 21.52 -9.52
C PHE A 115 9.16 21.44 -10.67
N PRO A 116 9.03 22.47 -11.50
CA PRO A 116 8.03 22.51 -12.58
C PRO A 116 8.28 21.44 -13.66
N ASP A 117 9.54 21.03 -13.85
CA ASP A 117 9.92 20.03 -14.87
C ASP A 117 9.87 18.58 -14.35
N LEU A 118 9.52 18.37 -13.08
CA LEU A 118 9.35 17.04 -12.53
C LEU A 118 8.05 16.43 -13.05
N LEU A 119 8.13 15.30 -13.75
CA LEU A 119 6.98 14.51 -14.14
C LEU A 119 6.32 13.90 -12.89
N LYS A 120 5.10 14.35 -12.53
CA LYS A 120 4.38 13.92 -11.32
C LYS A 120 3.30 12.92 -11.66
N ILE A 121 3.46 11.69 -11.18
CA ILE A 121 2.54 10.58 -11.37
C ILE A 121 1.92 10.17 -10.03
N ALA A 122 0.61 10.02 -9.98
CA ALA A 122 -0.10 9.54 -8.79
C ALA A 122 -0.83 8.23 -9.04
N VAL A 123 -0.93 7.38 -8.01
CA VAL A 123 -1.62 6.09 -8.07
C VAL A 123 -2.55 5.92 -6.89
N THR A 124 -3.83 5.63 -7.14
CA THR A 124 -4.81 5.23 -6.12
C THR A 124 -5.64 4.03 -6.58
N GLY A 125 -6.49 3.54 -5.70
CA GLY A 125 -7.44 2.45 -5.96
C GLY A 125 -7.80 1.70 -4.68
N SER A 126 -8.78 0.83 -4.74
CA SER A 126 -9.16 0.01 -3.58
C SER A 126 -8.13 -1.08 -3.30
N SER A 127 -7.59 -1.71 -4.35
CA SER A 127 -6.53 -2.72 -4.28
C SER A 127 -5.48 -2.46 -5.38
N GLY A 128 -4.27 -2.99 -5.22
CA GLY A 128 -3.22 -2.94 -6.25
C GLY A 128 -2.40 -1.65 -6.32
N LYS A 129 -2.70 -0.61 -5.53
CA LYS A 129 -1.97 0.69 -5.52
C LYS A 129 -0.45 0.52 -5.45
N THR A 130 0.03 -0.13 -4.41
CA THR A 130 1.46 -0.30 -4.17
C THR A 130 2.12 -1.13 -5.25
N THR A 131 1.50 -2.23 -5.68
CA THR A 131 2.04 -3.07 -6.76
C THR A 131 2.14 -2.29 -8.06
N THR A 132 1.10 -1.52 -8.42
CA THR A 132 1.11 -0.64 -9.61
C THR A 132 2.19 0.43 -9.48
N LYS A 133 2.33 1.06 -8.31
CA LYS A 133 3.38 2.02 -8.02
C LYS A 133 4.77 1.40 -8.19
N GLU A 134 5.03 0.22 -7.65
CA GLU A 134 6.33 -0.46 -7.81
C GLU A 134 6.62 -0.85 -9.27
N MET A 135 5.62 -1.31 -10.03
CA MET A 135 5.76 -1.53 -11.47
C MET A 135 6.13 -0.25 -12.21
N LEU A 136 5.42 0.87 -11.92
CA LEU A 136 5.73 2.18 -12.50
C LEU A 136 7.13 2.65 -12.14
N VAL A 137 7.53 2.49 -10.87
CA VAL A 137 8.87 2.84 -10.40
C VAL A 137 9.93 2.05 -11.17
N SER A 138 9.74 0.75 -11.34
CA SER A 138 10.68 -0.09 -12.08
C SER A 138 10.77 0.31 -13.56
N VAL A 139 9.64 0.64 -14.20
CA VAL A 139 9.60 1.14 -15.58
C VAL A 139 10.24 2.53 -15.69
N ALA A 140 9.94 3.44 -14.75
CA ALA A 140 10.54 4.77 -14.72
C ALA A 140 12.06 4.73 -14.50
N LYS A 141 12.55 3.85 -13.64
CA LYS A 141 13.98 3.64 -13.43
C LYS A 141 14.67 3.10 -14.69
N ALA A 142 13.99 2.24 -15.46
CA ALA A 142 14.53 1.74 -16.74
C ALA A 142 14.67 2.84 -17.79
N HIS A 143 13.81 3.87 -17.75
CA HIS A 143 13.77 4.97 -18.71
C HIS A 143 14.58 6.19 -18.24
N PHE A 144 14.27 6.73 -17.06
CA PHE A 144 14.89 7.96 -16.53
C PHE A 144 16.21 7.69 -15.81
N GLY A 145 16.38 6.48 -15.24
CA GLY A 145 17.48 6.11 -14.35
C GLY A 145 17.08 6.02 -12.87
N GLU A 146 17.85 5.27 -12.09
CA GLU A 146 17.64 5.04 -10.65
C GLU A 146 17.64 6.36 -9.86
N GLU A 147 18.69 7.17 -10.03
CA GLU A 147 18.92 8.43 -9.31
C GLU A 147 17.99 9.57 -9.76
N GLN A 148 17.28 9.42 -10.88
CA GLN A 148 16.35 10.39 -11.42
C GLN A 148 14.89 10.10 -11.08
N THR A 149 14.63 9.01 -10.33
CA THR A 149 13.28 8.56 -9.99
C THR A 149 13.06 8.64 -8.49
N VAL A 150 12.13 9.49 -8.04
CA VAL A 150 11.67 9.58 -6.66
C VAL A 150 10.28 8.95 -6.52
N TYR A 151 10.01 8.32 -5.39
CA TYR A 151 8.72 7.63 -5.19
C TYR A 151 8.36 7.46 -3.72
N THR A 152 7.06 7.24 -3.45
CA THR A 152 6.56 6.90 -2.12
C THR A 152 7.19 5.60 -1.63
N LYS A 153 7.94 5.66 -0.54
CA LYS A 153 8.50 4.49 0.16
C LYS A 153 7.50 3.95 1.18
N GLY A 154 7.44 2.62 1.30
CA GLY A 154 6.56 1.97 2.27
C GLY A 154 5.10 2.39 2.11
N ASN A 155 4.48 2.85 3.19
CA ASN A 155 3.09 3.29 3.27
C ASN A 155 2.93 4.81 3.49
N PHE A 156 3.91 5.64 3.11
CA PHE A 156 3.84 7.09 3.19
C PHE A 156 2.89 7.69 2.14
N ASN A 157 1.63 7.24 2.15
CA ASN A 157 0.60 7.53 1.15
C ASN A 157 -0.64 8.25 1.71
N SER A 158 -0.62 8.65 2.99
CA SER A 158 -1.69 9.36 3.71
C SER A 158 -1.48 10.88 3.68
N GLU A 159 -2.40 11.61 4.34
CA GLU A 159 -2.34 13.06 4.56
C GLU A 159 -1.02 13.56 5.20
N THR A 160 -0.36 12.69 5.96
CA THR A 160 0.96 12.95 6.56
C THR A 160 2.07 12.37 5.69
N GLY A 161 1.90 11.17 5.18
CA GLY A 161 2.94 10.41 4.47
C GLY A 161 3.28 11.00 3.10
N LEU A 162 2.28 11.47 2.33
CA LEU A 162 2.53 12.07 1.03
C LEU A 162 3.39 13.34 1.13
N PRO A 163 3.12 14.31 2.02
CA PRO A 163 4.02 15.44 2.23
C PRO A 163 5.46 15.04 2.55
N LEU A 164 5.66 14.05 3.41
CA LEU A 164 7.00 13.54 3.72
C LEU A 164 7.67 12.90 2.49
N SER A 165 6.91 12.24 1.62
CA SER A 165 7.41 11.70 0.35
C SER A 165 7.78 12.81 -0.62
N VAL A 166 7.01 13.89 -0.68
CA VAL A 166 7.27 15.08 -1.51
C VAL A 166 8.59 15.73 -1.11
N PHE A 167 8.89 15.85 0.18
CA PHE A 167 10.18 16.40 0.65
C PHE A 167 11.40 15.52 0.33
N GLN A 168 11.22 14.35 -0.28
CA GLN A 168 12.33 13.56 -0.84
C GLN A 168 12.73 14.00 -2.26
N ILE A 169 11.97 14.87 -2.93
CA ILE A 169 12.29 15.38 -4.26
C ILE A 169 13.61 16.17 -4.21
N ARG A 170 14.44 16.01 -5.24
CA ARG A 170 15.72 16.73 -5.42
C ARG A 170 15.84 17.20 -6.87
N LYS A 171 16.76 18.12 -7.16
CA LYS A 171 16.96 18.75 -8.48
C LYS A 171 17.32 17.76 -9.60
N ASN A 172 17.94 16.63 -9.26
CA ASN A 172 18.29 15.60 -10.24
C ASN A 172 17.11 14.71 -10.64
N HIS A 173 16.00 14.74 -9.89
CA HIS A 173 14.85 13.90 -10.20
C HIS A 173 14.11 14.43 -11.43
N LYS A 174 13.75 13.51 -12.32
CA LYS A 174 12.97 13.76 -13.55
C LYS A 174 11.56 13.22 -13.44
N CYS A 175 11.36 12.19 -12.61
CA CYS A 175 10.06 11.53 -12.42
C CYS A 175 9.79 11.27 -10.94
N GLY A 176 8.59 11.62 -10.48
CA GLY A 176 8.09 11.34 -9.15
C GLY A 176 6.82 10.50 -9.21
N ILE A 177 6.79 9.35 -8.50
CA ILE A 177 5.68 8.41 -8.48
C ILE A 177 5.14 8.30 -7.05
N PHE A 178 3.92 8.78 -6.84
CA PHE A 178 3.35 8.92 -5.51
C PHE A 178 2.07 8.08 -5.35
N GLU A 179 2.07 7.22 -4.34
CA GLU A 179 0.87 6.48 -3.94
C GLU A 179 -0.03 7.36 -3.09
N MET A 180 -1.35 7.33 -3.33
CA MET A 180 -2.36 8.05 -2.57
C MET A 180 -3.36 7.07 -1.97
N GLY A 181 -3.31 6.94 -0.65
CA GLY A 181 -4.27 6.21 0.17
C GLY A 181 -5.32 7.13 0.78
N MET A 182 -6.29 6.54 1.48
CA MET A 182 -7.29 7.30 2.24
C MET A 182 -7.76 6.48 3.45
N ASN A 183 -8.08 7.19 4.53
CA ASN A 183 -8.73 6.64 5.73
C ASN A 183 -9.94 7.50 6.15
N ARG A 184 -10.22 8.58 5.45
CA ARG A 184 -11.35 9.48 5.69
C ARG A 184 -11.82 10.15 4.39
N GLU A 185 -12.95 10.81 4.47
CA GLU A 185 -13.45 11.64 3.38
C GLU A 185 -12.52 12.82 3.10
N ASN A 186 -12.40 13.17 1.84
CA ASN A 186 -11.58 14.24 1.25
C ASN A 186 -10.06 14.08 1.39
N GLU A 187 -9.54 13.00 1.92
CA GLU A 187 -8.09 12.81 2.06
C GLU A 187 -7.37 12.77 0.70
N ILE A 188 -7.93 12.05 -0.31
CA ILE A 188 -7.37 12.06 -1.68
C ILE A 188 -7.39 13.47 -2.27
N GLY A 189 -8.46 14.25 -2.04
CA GLY A 189 -8.55 15.63 -2.51
C GLY A 189 -7.44 16.51 -1.94
N GLU A 190 -7.21 16.43 -0.65
CA GLU A 190 -6.17 17.20 0.05
C GLU A 190 -4.75 16.83 -0.43
N ILE A 191 -4.43 15.54 -0.47
CA ILE A 191 -3.09 15.12 -0.91
C ILE A 191 -2.86 15.32 -2.41
N SER A 192 -3.92 15.28 -3.22
CA SER A 192 -3.85 15.66 -4.64
C SER A 192 -3.56 17.16 -4.81
N ALA A 193 -4.11 18.02 -3.93
CA ALA A 193 -3.83 19.45 -3.94
C ALA A 193 -2.34 19.75 -3.64
N VAL A 194 -1.73 18.96 -2.75
CA VAL A 194 -0.30 19.06 -2.43
C VAL A 194 0.56 18.73 -3.64
N LEU A 195 0.30 17.59 -4.31
CA LEU A 195 1.16 17.10 -5.40
C LEU A 195 0.86 17.73 -6.75
N LYS A 196 -0.44 17.97 -7.06
CA LYS A 196 -0.95 18.39 -8.37
C LYS A 196 -0.40 17.48 -9.49
N PRO A 197 -0.78 16.20 -9.51
CA PRO A 197 -0.23 15.23 -10.46
C PRO A 197 -0.61 15.59 -11.90
N GLU A 198 0.30 15.34 -12.84
CA GLU A 198 0.06 15.48 -14.29
C GLU A 198 -0.54 14.21 -14.87
N PHE A 199 -0.19 13.08 -14.27
CA PHE A 199 -0.69 11.76 -14.65
C PHE A 199 -1.17 11.01 -13.43
N ALA A 200 -2.29 10.32 -13.54
CA ALA A 200 -2.74 9.50 -12.42
C ALA A 200 -3.45 8.22 -12.88
N ILE A 201 -3.35 7.19 -12.04
CA ILE A 201 -3.99 5.90 -12.23
C ILE A 201 -4.97 5.63 -11.10
N ILE A 202 -6.20 5.23 -11.45
CA ILE A 202 -7.10 4.50 -10.56
C ILE A 202 -7.02 3.02 -10.94
N THR A 203 -6.57 2.17 -10.03
CA THR A 203 -6.42 0.73 -10.31
C THR A 203 -7.76 -0.01 -10.35
N ASN A 204 -8.65 0.30 -9.42
CA ASN A 204 -10.03 -0.21 -9.33
C ASN A 204 -10.85 0.52 -8.25
N ILE A 205 -12.18 0.41 -8.33
CA ILE A 205 -13.14 0.85 -7.32
C ILE A 205 -13.80 -0.37 -6.69
N GLY A 206 -13.23 -0.87 -5.61
CA GLY A 206 -13.75 -1.99 -4.83
C GLY A 206 -14.36 -1.53 -3.50
N THR A 207 -14.33 -2.43 -2.53
CA THR A 207 -14.98 -2.28 -1.21
C THR A 207 -14.04 -1.86 -0.08
N ALA A 208 -12.75 -1.60 -0.37
CA ALA A 208 -11.81 -1.11 0.65
C ALA A 208 -12.31 0.21 1.27
N HIS A 209 -12.27 0.31 2.60
CA HIS A 209 -12.78 1.46 3.40
C HIS A 209 -14.30 1.67 3.31
N ILE A 210 -15.08 0.65 2.94
CA ILE A 210 -16.54 0.76 2.83
C ILE A 210 -17.19 1.05 4.19
N GLY A 211 -16.63 0.55 5.29
CA GLY A 211 -17.10 0.83 6.64
C GLY A 211 -16.94 2.30 7.05
N ILE A 212 -16.05 3.04 6.41
CA ILE A 212 -15.78 4.46 6.67
C ILE A 212 -16.63 5.35 5.74
N LEU A 213 -16.66 5.02 4.44
CA LEU A 213 -17.30 5.84 3.41
C LEU A 213 -18.76 5.43 3.11
N GLY A 214 -19.20 4.28 3.63
CA GLY A 214 -20.59 3.80 3.56
C GLY A 214 -21.00 3.16 2.26
N SER A 215 -20.45 3.54 1.09
CA SER A 215 -20.82 2.96 -0.21
C SER A 215 -19.67 2.96 -1.22
N ARG A 216 -19.79 2.14 -2.28
CA ARG A 216 -18.84 2.13 -3.41
C ARG A 216 -18.89 3.45 -4.21
N GLU A 217 -20.04 4.09 -4.30
CA GLU A 217 -20.21 5.40 -4.92
C GLU A 217 -19.37 6.46 -4.21
N ASN A 218 -19.39 6.46 -2.88
CA ASN A 218 -18.58 7.38 -2.08
C ASN A 218 -17.07 7.07 -2.23
N ILE A 219 -16.70 5.79 -2.30
CA ILE A 219 -15.33 5.37 -2.59
C ILE A 219 -14.90 5.87 -3.98
N ALA A 220 -15.73 5.73 -4.99
CA ALA A 220 -15.47 6.24 -6.33
C ALA A 220 -15.34 7.77 -6.34
N ARG A 221 -16.26 8.47 -5.65
CA ARG A 221 -16.24 9.95 -5.50
C ARG A 221 -14.96 10.43 -4.84
N GLU A 222 -14.49 9.71 -3.83
CA GLU A 222 -13.25 10.05 -3.16
C GLU A 222 -12.03 9.80 -4.06
N LYS A 223 -11.91 8.61 -4.65
CA LYS A 223 -10.75 8.25 -5.47
C LYS A 223 -10.62 9.07 -6.73
N ARG A 224 -11.72 9.48 -7.37
CA ARG A 224 -11.67 10.33 -8.57
C ARG A 224 -11.04 11.71 -8.31
N LYS A 225 -10.99 12.17 -7.05
CA LYS A 225 -10.34 13.44 -6.70
C LYS A 225 -8.84 13.46 -7.04
N ILE A 226 -8.21 12.30 -7.25
CA ILE A 226 -6.83 12.20 -7.76
C ILE A 226 -6.66 12.89 -9.12
N PHE A 227 -7.74 13.04 -9.89
CA PHE A 227 -7.76 13.65 -11.22
C PHE A 227 -8.02 15.16 -11.22
N ASN A 228 -8.34 15.76 -10.04
CA ASN A 228 -8.78 17.17 -9.96
C ASN A 228 -7.75 18.16 -10.52
N TYR A 229 -6.46 17.81 -10.50
CA TYR A 229 -5.36 18.70 -10.88
C TYR A 229 -4.67 18.28 -12.18
N ILE A 230 -5.17 17.26 -12.87
CA ILE A 230 -4.59 16.84 -14.16
C ILE A 230 -4.77 17.95 -15.18
N PRO A 231 -3.69 18.47 -15.79
CA PRO A 231 -3.75 19.51 -16.81
C PRO A 231 -4.19 18.93 -18.17
N GLU A 232 -4.47 19.81 -19.13
CA GLU A 232 -4.92 19.41 -20.49
C GLU A 232 -3.90 18.51 -21.21
N ASN A 233 -2.61 18.71 -20.98
CA ASN A 233 -1.53 17.89 -21.54
C ASN A 233 -1.23 16.62 -20.70
N GLY A 234 -1.92 16.42 -19.57
CA GLY A 234 -1.80 15.23 -18.72
C GLY A 234 -2.73 14.11 -19.11
N ALA A 235 -2.79 13.05 -18.29
CA ALA A 235 -3.73 11.95 -18.53
C ALA A 235 -4.22 11.26 -17.25
N ALA A 236 -5.49 10.82 -17.30
CA ALA A 236 -6.14 9.94 -16.34
C ALA A 236 -6.23 8.52 -16.89
N VAL A 237 -5.75 7.55 -16.16
CA VAL A 237 -5.75 6.12 -16.52
C VAL A 237 -6.77 5.38 -15.66
N VAL A 238 -7.78 4.78 -16.28
CA VAL A 238 -8.91 4.15 -15.59
C VAL A 238 -9.20 2.74 -16.11
N PRO A 239 -9.65 1.81 -15.24
CA PRO A 239 -10.01 0.45 -15.67
C PRO A 239 -11.31 0.46 -16.46
N GLN A 240 -11.30 -0.06 -17.71
CA GLN A 240 -12.48 -0.08 -18.58
C GLN A 240 -13.62 -0.94 -18.01
N SER A 241 -13.30 -2.01 -17.32
CA SER A 241 -14.29 -2.97 -16.82
C SER A 241 -14.84 -2.62 -15.43
N ASP A 242 -14.47 -1.48 -14.86
CA ASP A 242 -14.97 -1.03 -13.56
C ASP A 242 -16.33 -0.33 -13.74
N ASP A 243 -17.30 -0.66 -12.87
CA ASP A 243 -18.66 -0.10 -12.89
C ASP A 243 -18.67 1.43 -12.78
N PHE A 244 -17.64 2.01 -12.14
CA PHE A 244 -17.47 3.44 -11.92
C PHE A 244 -16.50 4.09 -12.91
N ALA A 245 -16.05 3.38 -13.94
CA ALA A 245 -15.10 3.93 -14.92
C ALA A 245 -15.60 5.26 -15.52
N ASP A 246 -16.83 5.28 -16.04
CA ASP A 246 -17.41 6.47 -16.67
C ASP A 246 -17.56 7.62 -15.66
N PHE A 247 -18.04 7.34 -14.45
CA PHE A 247 -18.10 8.33 -13.36
C PHE A 247 -16.74 8.92 -13.01
N CYS A 248 -15.68 8.10 -12.96
CA CYS A 248 -14.33 8.57 -12.66
C CYS A 248 -13.74 9.46 -13.76
N MET A 249 -14.22 9.33 -14.99
CA MET A 249 -13.73 10.11 -16.14
C MET A 249 -14.41 11.48 -16.30
N GLU A 250 -15.54 11.73 -15.64
CA GLU A 250 -16.27 12.99 -15.75
C GLU A 250 -15.42 14.19 -15.34
N ASN A 251 -15.44 15.25 -16.15
CA ASN A 251 -14.75 16.51 -15.89
C ASN A 251 -13.23 16.44 -15.78
N VAL A 252 -12.57 15.36 -16.23
CA VAL A 252 -11.13 15.29 -16.37
C VAL A 252 -10.70 16.19 -17.54
N LYS A 253 -9.77 17.11 -17.30
CA LYS A 253 -9.28 18.05 -18.33
C LYS A 253 -8.29 17.38 -19.30
N GLY A 254 -7.49 16.46 -18.78
CA GLY A 254 -6.48 15.75 -19.56
C GLY A 254 -7.05 14.60 -20.37
N LYS A 255 -6.16 13.90 -21.08
CA LYS A 255 -6.50 12.71 -21.86
C LYS A 255 -7.00 11.58 -20.96
N ILE A 256 -8.07 10.92 -21.39
CA ILE A 256 -8.58 9.72 -20.74
C ILE A 256 -8.00 8.50 -21.44
N ILE A 257 -7.39 7.60 -20.67
CA ILE A 257 -6.81 6.34 -21.15
C ILE A 257 -7.50 5.20 -20.41
N LYS A 258 -8.21 4.36 -21.14
CA LYS A 258 -8.79 3.13 -20.58
C LYS A 258 -7.77 2.00 -20.66
N PHE A 259 -7.72 1.16 -19.63
CA PHE A 259 -6.94 -0.06 -19.65
C PHE A 259 -7.79 -1.28 -19.27
N GLY A 260 -7.36 -2.45 -19.70
CA GLY A 260 -8.06 -3.70 -19.42
C GLY A 260 -7.76 -4.76 -20.48
N LYS A 261 -8.31 -5.95 -20.30
CA LYS A 261 -8.23 -7.01 -21.31
C LYS A 261 -8.90 -6.54 -22.61
N SER A 262 -8.23 -6.80 -23.72
CA SER A 262 -8.72 -6.46 -25.06
C SER A 262 -9.00 -4.97 -25.34
N VAL A 263 -8.50 -4.07 -24.50
CA VAL A 263 -8.55 -2.63 -24.75
C VAL A 263 -7.47 -2.21 -25.76
N ASP A 264 -6.32 -2.86 -25.69
CA ASP A 264 -5.17 -2.59 -26.55
C ASP A 264 -4.77 -3.86 -27.32
N GLU A 265 -4.99 -3.89 -28.61
CA GLU A 265 -4.69 -5.02 -29.50
C GLU A 265 -3.18 -5.35 -29.57
N LYS A 266 -2.31 -4.38 -29.22
CA LYS A 266 -0.86 -4.57 -29.15
C LYS A 266 -0.40 -5.29 -27.89
N ILE A 267 -1.32 -5.61 -26.98
CA ILE A 267 -1.09 -6.42 -25.78
C ILE A 267 -1.87 -7.72 -25.92
N SER A 268 -1.19 -8.84 -25.96
CA SER A 268 -1.80 -10.14 -26.25
C SER A 268 -1.09 -11.31 -25.59
N GLY A 269 -1.65 -12.50 -25.73
CA GLY A 269 -1.00 -13.78 -25.43
C GLY A 269 -0.71 -14.01 -23.94
N VAL A 270 -1.58 -13.53 -23.02
CA VAL A 270 -1.36 -13.70 -21.58
C VAL A 270 -1.33 -15.16 -21.16
N LYS A 271 -0.29 -15.54 -20.42
CA LYS A 271 -0.14 -16.84 -19.76
C LYS A 271 0.29 -16.63 -18.32
N PHE A 272 -0.35 -17.34 -17.39
CA PHE A 272 0.10 -17.40 -16.01
C PHE A 272 1.07 -18.58 -15.86
N ILE A 273 2.35 -18.23 -15.56
CA ILE A 273 3.43 -19.21 -15.52
C ILE A 273 3.51 -19.81 -14.12
N LYS A 274 3.63 -21.14 -14.09
CA LYS A 274 4.07 -21.90 -12.94
C LYS A 274 5.08 -22.94 -13.44
N ASP A 275 6.35 -22.69 -13.20
CA ASP A 275 7.41 -23.60 -13.58
C ASP A 275 8.42 -23.73 -12.44
N ASN A 276 8.62 -24.95 -11.92
CA ASN A 276 9.56 -25.28 -10.85
C ASN A 276 9.53 -24.34 -9.64
N GLY A 277 8.31 -23.91 -9.22
CA GLY A 277 8.11 -22.96 -8.12
C GLY A 277 8.31 -21.49 -8.51
N ILE A 278 8.60 -21.19 -9.76
CA ILE A 278 8.60 -19.84 -10.30
C ILE A 278 7.19 -19.49 -10.75
N PHE A 279 6.67 -18.39 -10.24
CA PHE A 279 5.36 -17.87 -10.56
C PHE A 279 5.49 -16.54 -11.24
N GLY A 280 4.74 -16.35 -12.31
CA GLY A 280 4.79 -15.11 -13.09
C GLY A 280 3.65 -14.99 -14.08
N THR A 281 3.67 -13.92 -14.84
CA THR A 281 2.73 -13.67 -15.93
C THR A 281 3.53 -13.33 -17.18
N GLU A 282 3.28 -14.02 -18.29
CA GLU A 282 3.91 -13.78 -19.57
C GLU A 282 2.88 -13.20 -20.53
N PHE A 283 3.21 -12.13 -21.22
CA PHE A 283 2.36 -11.48 -22.22
C PHE A 283 3.18 -10.66 -23.21
N SER A 284 2.59 -10.30 -24.35
CA SER A 284 3.27 -9.50 -25.37
C SER A 284 2.86 -8.02 -25.24
N VAL A 285 3.84 -7.13 -25.36
CA VAL A 285 3.67 -5.68 -25.47
C VAL A 285 4.37 -5.21 -26.75
N ASP A 286 3.65 -4.68 -27.73
CA ASP A 286 4.18 -4.25 -29.03
C ASP A 286 5.04 -5.35 -29.72
N GLY A 287 4.63 -6.62 -29.59
CA GLY A 287 5.36 -7.76 -30.14
C GLY A 287 6.55 -8.25 -29.30
N LEU A 288 6.90 -7.56 -28.21
CA LEU A 288 7.94 -7.99 -27.29
C LEU A 288 7.33 -8.85 -26.16
N ASN A 289 7.88 -10.04 -25.96
CA ASN A 289 7.46 -10.90 -24.86
C ASN A 289 7.97 -10.37 -23.53
N VAL A 290 7.05 -10.15 -22.56
CA VAL A 290 7.30 -9.65 -21.20
C VAL A 290 7.07 -10.77 -20.21
N LYS A 291 8.04 -11.02 -19.33
CA LYS A 291 7.96 -11.99 -18.22
C LYS A 291 7.87 -11.24 -16.89
N LEU A 292 6.65 -10.89 -16.49
CA LEU A 292 6.38 -10.23 -15.22
C LEU A 292 6.53 -11.24 -14.07
N PRO A 293 7.40 -11.03 -13.06
CA PRO A 293 7.62 -11.96 -11.96
C PRO A 293 6.50 -11.92 -10.89
N LEU A 294 5.30 -11.53 -11.28
CA LEU A 294 4.11 -11.45 -10.44
C LEU A 294 2.96 -12.21 -11.10
N SER A 295 2.31 -13.08 -10.34
CA SER A 295 1.22 -13.91 -10.84
C SER A 295 -0.15 -13.33 -10.55
N GLY A 296 -1.15 -13.83 -11.27
CA GLY A 296 -2.54 -13.53 -11.06
C GLY A 296 -3.07 -12.44 -11.98
N GLU A 297 -4.34 -12.59 -12.32
CA GLU A 297 -5.04 -11.73 -13.27
C GLU A 297 -5.06 -10.25 -12.84
N TYR A 298 -5.14 -10.01 -11.53
CA TYR A 298 -5.11 -8.66 -10.98
C TYR A 298 -3.72 -8.00 -11.14
N ASN A 299 -2.61 -8.74 -11.05
CA ASN A 299 -1.27 -8.22 -11.32
C ASN A 299 -1.07 -7.95 -12.82
N TYR A 300 -1.64 -8.80 -13.67
CA TYR A 300 -1.71 -8.50 -15.10
C TYR A 300 -2.51 -7.22 -15.37
N SER A 301 -3.67 -7.04 -14.75
CA SER A 301 -4.45 -5.80 -14.86
C SER A 301 -3.68 -4.57 -14.38
N ASN A 302 -2.96 -4.67 -13.26
CA ASN A 302 -2.08 -3.60 -12.79
C ASN A 302 -0.98 -3.28 -13.83
N ALA A 303 -0.35 -4.30 -14.44
CA ALA A 303 0.65 -4.11 -15.48
C ALA A 303 0.06 -3.43 -16.73
N LEU A 304 -1.18 -3.74 -17.12
CA LEU A 304 -1.86 -3.06 -18.23
C LEU A 304 -2.01 -1.56 -17.97
N SER A 305 -2.34 -1.15 -16.75
CA SER A 305 -2.42 0.27 -16.38
C SER A 305 -1.07 0.98 -16.49
N VAL A 306 0.01 0.29 -16.09
CA VAL A 306 1.39 0.78 -16.21
C VAL A 306 1.80 0.92 -17.67
N VAL A 307 1.55 -0.09 -18.51
CA VAL A 307 1.85 -0.03 -19.94
C VAL A 307 1.10 1.13 -20.61
N ALA A 308 -0.19 1.28 -20.30
CA ALA A 308 -1.01 2.35 -20.86
C ALA A 308 -0.45 3.74 -20.52
N LEU A 309 -0.06 3.98 -19.26
CA LEU A 309 0.55 5.24 -18.86
C LEU A 309 1.96 5.41 -19.43
N ALA A 310 2.80 4.39 -19.36
CA ALA A 310 4.17 4.44 -19.85
C ALA A 310 4.26 4.83 -21.33
N ARG A 311 3.38 4.27 -22.16
CA ARG A 311 3.26 4.68 -23.57
C ARG A 311 2.83 6.13 -23.74
N GLN A 312 1.89 6.61 -22.90
CA GLN A 312 1.43 8.00 -22.94
C GLN A 312 2.55 9.01 -22.67
N ILE A 313 3.48 8.66 -21.78
CA ILE A 313 4.62 9.51 -21.46
C ILE A 313 5.85 9.23 -22.33
N GLY A 314 5.71 8.42 -23.39
CA GLY A 314 6.74 8.18 -24.42
C GLY A 314 7.78 7.15 -24.07
N ILE A 315 7.57 6.29 -23.09
CA ILE A 315 8.49 5.19 -22.74
C ILE A 315 8.38 4.09 -23.79
N SER A 316 9.50 3.64 -24.31
CA SER A 316 9.54 2.60 -25.34
C SER A 316 9.13 1.22 -24.83
N ALA A 317 8.61 0.37 -25.72
CA ALA A 317 8.23 -1.00 -25.38
C ALA A 317 9.41 -1.83 -24.80
N ALA A 318 10.62 -1.57 -25.23
CA ALA A 318 11.81 -2.23 -24.69
C ALA A 318 12.11 -1.83 -23.24
N GLU A 319 11.94 -0.56 -22.89
CA GLU A 319 12.12 -0.05 -21.54
C GLU A 319 10.97 -0.50 -20.63
N ILE A 320 9.72 -0.50 -21.13
CA ILE A 320 8.55 -1.06 -20.42
C ILE A 320 8.82 -2.54 -20.10
N LYS A 321 9.24 -3.34 -21.09
CA LYS A 321 9.62 -4.75 -20.88
C LYS A 321 10.68 -4.86 -19.79
N LYS A 322 11.80 -4.15 -19.94
CA LYS A 322 12.91 -4.17 -18.97
C LYS A 322 12.43 -3.80 -17.55
N GLY A 323 11.61 -2.78 -17.42
CA GLY A 323 11.07 -2.36 -16.13
C GLY A 323 10.15 -3.41 -15.52
N LEU A 324 9.19 -3.94 -16.27
CA LEU A 324 8.24 -4.93 -15.76
C LEU A 324 8.91 -6.27 -15.40
N GLU A 325 9.95 -6.68 -16.10
CA GLU A 325 10.70 -7.91 -15.80
C GLU A 325 11.60 -7.78 -14.56
N ASN A 326 11.96 -6.55 -14.15
CA ASN A 326 12.77 -6.27 -12.97
C ASN A 326 11.96 -5.91 -11.73
N VAL A 327 10.63 -6.01 -11.78
CA VAL A 327 9.77 -5.74 -10.61
C VAL A 327 10.03 -6.77 -9.51
N THR A 328 10.25 -6.29 -8.30
CA THR A 328 10.33 -7.14 -7.12
C THR A 328 8.99 -7.18 -6.39
N SER A 329 8.61 -8.34 -5.88
CA SER A 329 7.43 -8.46 -5.04
C SER A 329 7.57 -7.63 -3.76
N VAL A 330 6.52 -6.92 -3.39
CA VAL A 330 6.46 -6.25 -2.08
C VAL A 330 6.08 -7.28 -1.03
N GLY A 331 6.83 -7.35 0.05
CA GLY A 331 6.58 -8.30 1.14
C GLY A 331 5.13 -8.27 1.62
N GLY A 332 4.53 -9.44 1.81
CA GLY A 332 3.16 -9.58 2.26
C GLY A 332 2.06 -9.17 1.25
N ARG A 333 2.40 -8.98 -0.05
CA ARG A 333 1.46 -8.63 -1.13
C ARG A 333 1.55 -9.64 -2.25
N MET A 334 0.87 -10.77 -2.10
CA MET A 334 0.92 -11.92 -3.03
C MET A 334 2.36 -12.33 -3.35
N GLU A 335 3.21 -12.29 -2.37
CA GLU A 335 4.58 -12.78 -2.46
C GLU A 335 4.56 -14.31 -2.45
N ILE A 336 4.99 -14.93 -3.56
CA ILE A 336 5.00 -16.37 -3.74
C ILE A 336 6.44 -16.87 -3.65
N LYS A 337 6.70 -17.75 -2.69
CA LYS A 337 8.05 -18.29 -2.47
C LYS A 337 8.01 -19.78 -2.13
N PRO A 338 8.95 -20.58 -2.65
CA PRO A 338 9.19 -21.91 -2.13
C PRO A 338 9.68 -21.82 -0.69
N ALA A 339 9.32 -22.81 0.11
CA ALA A 339 9.74 -22.95 1.49
C ALA A 339 9.92 -24.42 1.85
N GLU A 340 10.73 -24.66 2.88
CA GLU A 340 10.90 -25.95 3.50
C GLU A 340 10.32 -25.91 4.91
N LEU A 341 9.42 -26.83 5.21
CA LEU A 341 8.84 -27.00 6.53
C LEU A 341 9.47 -28.23 7.18
N CYS A 342 10.17 -27.99 8.31
CA CYS A 342 10.73 -29.06 9.12
C CYS A 342 9.70 -29.50 10.17
N THR A 343 9.47 -30.80 10.31
CA THR A 343 8.74 -31.36 11.46
C THR A 343 9.57 -31.18 12.72
N ASP A 344 8.91 -31.13 13.89
CA ASP A 344 9.60 -30.82 15.17
C ASP A 344 10.66 -31.83 15.57
N ASP A 345 10.56 -33.08 15.07
CA ASP A 345 11.59 -34.10 15.23
C ASP A 345 12.82 -33.92 14.33
N GLY A 346 12.79 -32.91 13.44
CA GLY A 346 13.88 -32.59 12.50
C GLY A 346 14.15 -33.64 11.42
N LYS A 347 13.31 -34.70 11.35
CA LYS A 347 13.57 -35.84 10.47
C LYS A 347 12.95 -35.72 9.10
N ASN A 348 11.85 -34.95 8.98
CA ASN A 348 11.13 -34.77 7.72
C ASN A 348 11.12 -33.31 7.29
N VAL A 349 11.57 -33.06 6.07
CA VAL A 349 11.50 -31.76 5.41
C VAL A 349 10.50 -31.84 4.28
N LYS A 350 9.48 -31.00 4.30
CA LYS A 350 8.44 -30.92 3.27
C LYS A 350 8.62 -29.66 2.44
N LYS A 351 8.76 -29.82 1.13
CA LYS A 351 8.84 -28.68 0.19
C LYS A 351 7.43 -28.20 -0.14
N VAL A 352 7.17 -26.95 0.15
CA VAL A 352 5.87 -26.29 -0.05
C VAL A 352 6.03 -24.95 -0.75
N VAL A 353 4.93 -24.36 -1.19
CA VAL A 353 4.89 -22.98 -1.68
C VAL A 353 4.09 -22.12 -0.71
N LEU A 354 4.68 -21.03 -0.25
CA LEU A 354 4.01 -20.03 0.58
C LEU A 354 3.54 -18.87 -0.28
N ILE A 355 2.27 -18.48 -0.11
CA ILE A 355 1.68 -17.28 -0.69
C ILE A 355 1.41 -16.32 0.47
N LYS A 356 2.23 -15.28 0.56
CA LYS A 356 2.16 -14.27 1.61
C LYS A 356 1.37 -13.08 1.11
N ASP A 357 0.14 -12.91 1.57
CA ASP A 357 -0.74 -11.79 1.18
C ASP A 357 -1.45 -11.21 2.42
N PHE A 358 -0.67 -10.86 3.43
CA PHE A 358 -1.14 -10.44 4.75
C PHE A 358 -0.87 -8.96 5.08
N TYR A 359 -0.46 -8.15 4.10
CA TYR A 359 -0.30 -6.71 4.34
C TYR A 359 -1.63 -6.01 4.61
N ASN A 360 -2.67 -6.35 3.85
CA ASN A 360 -4.05 -5.92 4.09
C ASN A 360 -5.04 -6.86 3.38
N ALA A 361 -6.29 -6.87 3.84
CA ALA A 361 -7.36 -7.64 3.24
C ALA A 361 -8.65 -6.84 3.17
N ASN A 362 -9.35 -6.97 2.04
CA ASN A 362 -10.72 -6.55 1.83
C ASN A 362 -11.47 -7.66 1.07
N PRO A 363 -12.81 -7.64 0.98
CA PRO A 363 -13.59 -8.72 0.36
C PRO A 363 -13.14 -9.07 -1.07
N ASP A 364 -12.90 -8.06 -1.90
CA ASP A 364 -12.47 -8.25 -3.29
C ASP A 364 -11.11 -8.94 -3.40
N SER A 365 -10.14 -8.46 -2.60
CA SER A 365 -8.79 -9.03 -2.60
C SER A 365 -8.75 -10.42 -1.96
N MET A 366 -9.57 -10.67 -0.92
CA MET A 366 -9.68 -11.98 -0.28
C MET A 366 -10.22 -13.01 -1.26
N LYS A 367 -11.33 -12.69 -1.93
CA LYS A 367 -11.94 -13.53 -2.97
C LYS A 367 -10.95 -13.87 -4.09
N LYS A 368 -10.32 -12.86 -4.69
CA LYS A 368 -9.33 -13.04 -5.77
C LYS A 368 -8.14 -13.90 -5.35
N GLY A 369 -7.64 -13.72 -4.13
CA GLY A 369 -6.57 -14.56 -3.60
C GLY A 369 -6.97 -16.00 -3.43
N ILE A 370 -8.16 -16.28 -2.87
CA ILE A 370 -8.71 -17.63 -2.72
C ILE A 370 -8.91 -18.28 -4.09
N GLU A 371 -9.52 -17.58 -5.05
CA GLU A 371 -9.74 -18.05 -6.41
C GLU A 371 -8.42 -18.36 -7.13
N PHE A 372 -7.39 -17.52 -6.93
CA PHE A 372 -6.05 -17.79 -7.46
C PHE A 372 -5.48 -19.11 -6.94
N VAL A 373 -5.47 -19.33 -5.62
CA VAL A 373 -4.98 -20.59 -5.04
C VAL A 373 -5.83 -21.79 -5.51
N ALA A 374 -7.14 -21.60 -5.59
CA ALA A 374 -8.04 -22.66 -6.10
C ALA A 374 -7.72 -23.06 -7.54
N SER A 375 -7.28 -22.12 -8.38
CA SER A 375 -6.90 -22.37 -9.79
C SER A 375 -5.59 -23.12 -9.99
N LEU A 376 -4.76 -23.26 -8.94
CA LEU A 376 -3.48 -23.97 -9.02
C LEU A 376 -3.72 -25.50 -8.98
N CYS A 377 -3.64 -26.16 -10.14
CA CYS A 377 -4.00 -27.59 -10.28
C CYS A 377 -2.92 -28.58 -9.80
N ASP A 378 -1.64 -28.18 -9.78
CA ASP A 378 -0.51 -29.11 -9.58
C ASP A 378 -0.11 -29.30 -8.10
N PHE A 379 -0.93 -28.86 -7.15
CA PHE A 379 -0.67 -29.04 -5.73
C PHE A 379 -1.56 -30.14 -5.15
N ASN A 380 -0.94 -30.99 -4.33
CA ASN A 380 -1.63 -32.06 -3.64
C ASN A 380 -2.62 -31.51 -2.63
N GLU A 381 -2.25 -30.42 -1.97
CA GLU A 381 -3.05 -29.80 -0.92
C GLU A 381 -3.03 -28.27 -1.04
N LYS A 382 -4.17 -27.68 -0.72
CA LYS A 382 -4.37 -26.23 -0.65
C LYS A 382 -4.71 -25.83 0.77
N VAL A 383 -3.85 -25.05 1.39
CA VAL A 383 -4.03 -24.59 2.76
C VAL A 383 -4.40 -23.11 2.73
N PHE A 384 -5.54 -22.77 3.31
CA PHE A 384 -6.00 -21.40 3.45
C PHE A 384 -5.89 -20.98 4.92
N VAL A 385 -4.98 -20.07 5.22
CA VAL A 385 -4.84 -19.41 6.52
C VAL A 385 -5.37 -17.99 6.37
N LEU A 386 -6.63 -17.80 6.75
CA LEU A 386 -7.35 -16.56 6.52
C LEU A 386 -7.70 -15.88 7.84
N ALA A 387 -7.53 -14.56 7.90
CA ALA A 387 -7.85 -13.79 9.08
C ALA A 387 -8.80 -12.63 8.78
N ASP A 388 -9.34 -12.02 9.83
CA ASP A 388 -10.33 -10.94 9.74
C ASP A 388 -9.95 -9.86 8.74
N MET A 389 -10.95 -9.41 8.01
CA MET A 389 -10.92 -8.19 7.21
C MET A 389 -11.45 -7.03 8.04
N LYS A 390 -10.61 -6.05 8.32
CA LYS A 390 -10.99 -4.86 9.10
C LYS A 390 -11.60 -3.77 8.22
N GLU A 391 -12.12 -2.72 8.81
CA GLU A 391 -12.70 -1.54 8.15
C GLU A 391 -13.97 -1.81 7.32
N LEU A 392 -14.69 -2.89 7.61
CA LEU A 392 -15.91 -3.26 6.89
C LEU A 392 -17.20 -2.71 7.55
N GLY A 393 -17.10 -2.21 8.79
CA GLY A 393 -18.26 -1.68 9.54
C GLY A 393 -19.41 -2.68 9.62
N ALA A 394 -20.63 -2.23 9.35
CA ALA A 394 -21.84 -3.06 9.40
C ALA A 394 -21.85 -4.22 8.39
N GLU A 395 -21.09 -4.13 7.32
CA GLU A 395 -21.00 -5.18 6.27
C GLU A 395 -20.06 -6.34 6.65
N SER A 396 -19.36 -6.27 7.80
CA SER A 396 -18.33 -7.23 8.19
C SER A 396 -18.85 -8.68 8.18
N LYS A 397 -19.92 -8.96 8.92
CA LYS A 397 -20.50 -10.31 9.04
C LYS A 397 -20.90 -10.90 7.69
N LYS A 398 -21.54 -10.08 6.86
CA LYS A 398 -21.98 -10.48 5.51
C LYS A 398 -20.79 -10.87 4.63
N ASN A 399 -19.76 -10.04 4.61
CA ASN A 399 -18.58 -10.26 3.79
C ASN A 399 -17.77 -11.48 4.26
N HIS A 400 -17.61 -11.68 5.56
CA HIS A 400 -16.94 -12.88 6.09
C HIS A 400 -17.74 -14.17 5.82
N LYS A 401 -19.06 -14.11 5.89
CA LYS A 401 -19.93 -15.21 5.49
C LYS A 401 -19.75 -15.57 4.02
N GLU A 402 -19.68 -14.56 3.13
CA GLU A 402 -19.43 -14.76 1.69
C GLU A 402 -18.10 -15.48 1.43
N ILE A 403 -17.05 -15.20 2.21
CA ILE A 403 -15.79 -15.95 2.13
C ILE A 403 -16.00 -17.44 2.43
N GLY A 404 -16.78 -17.77 3.43
CA GLY A 404 -17.18 -19.16 3.73
C GLY A 404 -17.90 -19.83 2.55
N GLU A 405 -18.83 -19.11 1.91
CA GLU A 405 -19.56 -19.60 0.74
C GLU A 405 -18.65 -19.84 -0.48
N ILE A 406 -17.66 -18.98 -0.70
CA ILE A 406 -16.65 -19.14 -1.76
C ILE A 406 -15.78 -20.37 -1.50
N LEU A 407 -15.27 -20.52 -0.28
CA LEU A 407 -14.50 -21.71 0.11
C LEU A 407 -15.32 -23.00 -0.01
N SER A 408 -16.60 -22.97 0.40
CA SER A 408 -17.52 -24.09 0.25
C SER A 408 -17.63 -24.55 -1.21
N LYS A 409 -17.81 -23.62 -2.15
CA LYS A 409 -17.87 -23.91 -3.58
C LYS A 409 -16.57 -24.53 -4.11
N ILE A 410 -15.42 -24.06 -3.60
CA ILE A 410 -14.11 -24.58 -3.96
C ILE A 410 -13.93 -26.00 -3.43
N ILE A 411 -14.25 -26.25 -2.16
CA ILE A 411 -14.17 -27.58 -1.54
C ILE A 411 -15.04 -28.59 -2.29
N LEU A 412 -16.22 -28.18 -2.75
CA LEU A 412 -17.13 -29.03 -3.49
C LEU A 412 -16.67 -29.39 -4.91
N LYS A 413 -15.82 -28.55 -5.52
CA LYS A 413 -15.39 -28.67 -6.93
C LYS A 413 -13.95 -29.15 -7.11
N ASN A 414 -13.18 -29.21 -6.05
CA ASN A 414 -11.72 -29.39 -6.14
C ASN A 414 -11.33 -30.84 -5.90
N ASP A 415 -10.40 -31.36 -6.71
CA ASP A 415 -9.81 -32.69 -6.56
C ASP A 415 -8.64 -32.69 -5.54
N SER A 416 -8.05 -31.53 -5.25
CA SER A 416 -6.99 -31.40 -4.24
C SER A 416 -7.56 -31.38 -2.84
N ALA A 417 -6.81 -31.90 -1.88
CA ALA A 417 -7.18 -31.78 -0.48
C ALA A 417 -7.12 -30.32 0.01
N VAL A 418 -8.09 -29.91 0.83
CA VAL A 418 -8.23 -28.55 1.35
C VAL A 418 -8.15 -28.56 2.87
N LEU A 419 -7.31 -27.64 3.41
CA LEU A 419 -7.21 -27.33 4.82
C LEU A 419 -7.54 -25.86 5.03
N VAL A 420 -8.38 -25.53 6.02
CA VAL A 420 -8.81 -24.16 6.29
C VAL A 420 -8.56 -23.81 7.76
N TYR A 421 -7.81 -22.74 7.97
CA TYR A 421 -7.54 -22.12 9.27
C TYR A 421 -8.09 -20.69 9.25
N LEU A 422 -9.01 -20.39 10.14
CA LEU A 422 -9.70 -19.12 10.24
C LEU A 422 -9.35 -18.45 11.57
N ILE A 423 -8.92 -17.19 11.53
CA ILE A 423 -8.39 -16.46 12.68
C ILE A 423 -9.12 -15.10 12.83
N GLY A 424 -9.66 -14.87 14.01
CA GLY A 424 -10.39 -13.65 14.35
C GLY A 424 -11.88 -13.87 14.62
N ASP A 425 -12.50 -12.93 15.29
CA ASP A 425 -13.91 -13.00 15.69
C ASP A 425 -14.86 -13.03 14.49
N GLU A 426 -14.59 -12.21 13.46
CA GLU A 426 -15.44 -12.08 12.28
C GLU A 426 -15.36 -13.32 11.36
N MET A 427 -14.21 -13.99 11.33
CA MET A 427 -14.04 -15.25 10.59
C MET A 427 -14.92 -16.40 11.13
N LYS A 428 -15.52 -16.23 12.31
CA LYS A 428 -16.55 -17.17 12.82
C LYS A 428 -17.69 -17.33 11.82
N CYS A 429 -18.07 -16.26 11.11
CA CYS A 429 -19.13 -16.33 10.10
C CYS A 429 -18.77 -17.25 8.92
N ALA A 430 -17.50 -17.24 8.50
CA ALA A 430 -17.03 -18.18 7.47
C ALA A 430 -16.94 -19.62 8.00
N TYR A 431 -16.49 -19.80 9.24
CA TYR A 431 -16.42 -21.09 9.91
C TYR A 431 -17.81 -21.76 9.98
N ASP A 432 -18.84 -21.02 10.38
CA ASP A 432 -20.19 -21.55 10.52
C ASP A 432 -20.80 -22.01 9.18
N VAL A 433 -20.41 -21.42 8.06
CA VAL A 433 -20.77 -21.87 6.71
C VAL A 433 -20.08 -23.18 6.35
N LEU A 434 -18.81 -23.37 6.76
CA LEU A 434 -17.99 -24.53 6.40
C LEU A 434 -18.23 -25.73 7.32
N LEU A 435 -18.68 -25.51 8.56
CA LEU A 435 -18.82 -26.54 9.59
C LEU A 435 -19.71 -27.73 9.15
N PRO A 436 -20.89 -27.54 8.52
CA PRO A 436 -21.71 -28.66 8.03
C PRO A 436 -20.95 -29.54 7.05
N LEU A 437 -20.25 -28.96 6.06
CA LEU A 437 -19.45 -29.72 5.08
C LEU A 437 -18.34 -30.53 5.74
N PHE A 438 -17.72 -29.99 6.78
CA PHE A 438 -16.68 -30.68 7.52
C PHE A 438 -17.26 -31.85 8.34
N GLN A 439 -18.40 -31.64 8.99
CA GLN A 439 -19.11 -32.68 9.77
C GLN A 439 -19.60 -33.84 8.90
N GLU A 440 -20.04 -33.54 7.67
CA GLU A 440 -20.42 -34.55 6.67
C GLU A 440 -19.21 -35.34 6.13
N LYS A 441 -17.99 -35.08 6.61
CA LYS A 441 -16.75 -35.72 6.18
C LYS A 441 -16.56 -35.66 4.66
N ARG A 442 -16.82 -34.48 4.06
CA ARG A 442 -16.68 -34.28 2.61
C ARG A 442 -15.28 -34.69 2.17
N GLN A 443 -15.23 -35.56 1.15
CA GLN A 443 -13.98 -36.04 0.58
C GLN A 443 -13.09 -34.87 0.14
N GLY A 444 -11.80 -34.91 0.54
CA GLY A 444 -10.84 -33.85 0.26
C GLY A 444 -10.86 -32.67 1.25
N PHE A 445 -11.86 -32.51 2.12
CA PHE A 445 -11.86 -31.49 3.17
C PHE A 445 -11.21 -32.05 4.43
N LYS A 446 -9.88 -31.87 4.56
CA LYS A 446 -9.08 -32.53 5.59
C LYS A 446 -9.11 -31.83 6.95
N LYS A 447 -9.21 -30.48 6.96
CA LYS A 447 -9.11 -29.70 8.20
C LYS A 447 -9.97 -28.46 8.15
N LEU A 448 -10.66 -28.19 9.25
CA LEU A 448 -11.33 -26.93 9.56
C LEU A 448 -10.95 -26.51 10.98
N PHE A 449 -10.35 -25.34 11.11
CA PHE A 449 -9.96 -24.75 12.39
C PHE A 449 -10.45 -23.31 12.47
N TRP A 450 -10.89 -22.87 13.63
CA TRP A 450 -11.20 -21.47 13.91
C TRP A 450 -10.74 -21.11 15.32
N ASN A 451 -10.17 -19.93 15.47
CA ASN A 451 -9.90 -19.30 16.76
C ASN A 451 -10.10 -17.79 16.65
N LYS A 452 -10.67 -17.16 17.69
CA LYS A 452 -10.86 -15.71 17.73
C LYS A 452 -9.55 -14.94 17.99
N GLU A 453 -8.56 -15.57 18.60
CA GLU A 453 -7.31 -14.94 19.02
C GLU A 453 -6.23 -15.07 17.94
N ASN A 454 -5.45 -14.02 17.79
CA ASN A 454 -4.26 -13.95 16.94
C ASN A 454 -2.97 -13.88 17.80
N SER A 455 -2.93 -14.65 18.88
CA SER A 455 -1.79 -14.71 19.79
C SER A 455 -0.67 -15.63 19.28
N ALA A 456 0.55 -15.42 19.79
CA ALA A 456 1.69 -16.27 19.46
C ALA A 456 1.46 -17.75 19.83
N GLU A 457 0.69 -18.03 20.90
CA GLU A 457 0.34 -19.38 21.33
C GLU A 457 -0.52 -20.08 20.26
N ILE A 458 -1.58 -19.41 19.77
CA ILE A 458 -2.43 -19.93 18.71
C ILE A 458 -1.65 -20.10 17.41
N PHE A 459 -0.74 -19.18 17.10
CA PHE A 459 0.11 -19.29 15.92
C PHE A 459 1.07 -20.48 15.97
N ASN A 460 1.65 -20.78 17.14
CA ASN A 460 2.46 -21.99 17.34
C ASN A 460 1.61 -23.24 17.11
N GLN A 461 0.41 -23.31 17.71
CA GLN A 461 -0.51 -24.44 17.52
C GLN A 461 -0.87 -24.67 16.04
N ILE A 462 -1.21 -23.57 15.31
CA ILE A 462 -1.54 -23.65 13.87
C ILE A 462 -0.30 -24.08 13.08
N SER A 463 0.88 -23.54 13.40
CA SER A 463 2.14 -23.92 12.74
C SER A 463 2.45 -25.40 12.86
N GLU A 464 2.38 -25.94 14.08
CA GLU A 464 2.59 -27.38 14.33
C GLU A 464 1.57 -28.23 13.58
N ASP A 465 0.29 -27.85 13.64
CA ASP A 465 -0.78 -28.58 12.95
C ASP A 465 -0.57 -28.57 11.43
N ILE A 466 -0.18 -27.44 10.83
CA ILE A 466 0.15 -27.35 9.41
C ILE A 466 1.34 -28.26 9.07
N LYS A 467 2.45 -28.16 9.81
CA LYS A 467 3.65 -28.99 9.59
C LYS A 467 3.33 -30.48 9.62
N ASN A 468 2.42 -30.91 10.50
CA ASN A 468 2.04 -32.30 10.63
C ASN A 468 1.03 -32.74 9.55
N SER A 469 0.10 -31.87 9.16
CA SER A 469 -1.04 -32.19 8.29
C SER A 469 -0.72 -32.10 6.79
N VAL A 470 0.20 -31.22 6.36
CA VAL A 470 0.51 -31.06 4.93
C VAL A 470 1.47 -32.11 4.41
N SER A 471 1.36 -32.43 3.13
CA SER A 471 2.32 -33.27 2.39
C SER A 471 3.30 -32.42 1.58
N GLU A 472 4.30 -33.05 0.95
CA GLU A 472 5.10 -32.40 -0.08
C GLU A 472 4.23 -31.86 -1.21
N ASN A 473 4.70 -30.82 -1.89
CA ASN A 473 3.98 -30.15 -2.98
C ASN A 473 2.62 -29.58 -2.56
N SER A 474 2.57 -28.97 -1.37
CA SER A 474 1.41 -28.21 -0.89
C SER A 474 1.58 -26.71 -1.13
N VAL A 475 0.46 -25.99 -1.32
CA VAL A 475 0.43 -24.54 -1.35
C VAL A 475 -0.27 -23.98 -0.12
N ILE A 476 0.35 -23.02 0.57
CA ILE A 476 -0.15 -22.41 1.81
C ILE A 476 -0.31 -20.91 1.60
N MET A 477 -1.53 -20.43 1.66
CA MET A 477 -1.87 -19.02 1.54
C MET A 477 -2.14 -18.41 2.90
N PHE A 478 -1.50 -17.26 3.17
CA PHE A 478 -1.77 -16.41 4.33
C PHE A 478 -2.41 -15.12 3.85
N LYS A 479 -3.64 -14.81 4.32
CA LYS A 479 -4.32 -13.57 3.97
C LYS A 479 -5.20 -13.05 5.09
N GLY A 480 -5.01 -11.76 5.44
CA GLY A 480 -5.77 -11.07 6.48
C GLY A 480 -5.38 -9.60 6.54
N SER A 481 -6.08 -8.82 7.36
CA SER A 481 -5.69 -7.43 7.65
C SER A 481 -4.38 -7.41 8.43
N HIS A 482 -3.60 -6.33 8.26
CA HIS A 482 -2.28 -6.16 8.89
C HIS A 482 -2.30 -6.37 10.41
N SER A 483 -3.32 -5.84 11.09
CA SER A 483 -3.51 -5.98 12.55
C SER A 483 -3.71 -7.43 13.02
N MET A 484 -3.96 -8.38 12.10
CA MET A 484 -4.08 -9.79 12.42
C MET A 484 -2.72 -10.51 12.55
N ASN A 485 -1.63 -9.83 12.19
CA ASN A 485 -0.24 -10.25 12.40
C ASN A 485 0.11 -11.63 11.83
N LEU A 486 -0.45 -11.98 10.67
CA LEU A 486 -0.16 -13.27 10.01
C LEU A 486 1.29 -13.41 9.55
N GLU A 487 2.05 -12.32 9.50
CA GLU A 487 3.48 -12.34 9.27
C GLU A 487 4.20 -13.15 10.35
N LEU A 488 3.85 -12.92 11.63
CA LEU A 488 4.39 -13.69 12.76
C LEU A 488 4.10 -15.20 12.61
N LEU A 489 2.86 -15.56 12.22
CA LEU A 489 2.52 -16.96 11.99
C LEU A 489 3.38 -17.57 10.87
N CYS A 490 3.57 -16.81 9.79
CA CYS A 490 4.39 -17.26 8.66
C CYS A 490 5.86 -17.45 9.06
N ASP A 491 6.41 -16.58 9.91
CA ASP A 491 7.78 -16.69 10.42
C ASP A 491 7.93 -17.87 11.38
N ILE A 492 6.98 -18.08 12.29
CA ILE A 492 6.93 -19.27 13.17
C ILE A 492 6.89 -20.55 12.33
N LEU A 493 6.07 -20.60 11.29
CA LEU A 493 5.98 -21.77 10.42
C LEU A 493 7.31 -22.08 9.72
N GLN A 494 8.06 -21.05 9.35
CA GLN A 494 9.37 -21.18 8.71
C GLN A 494 10.53 -21.39 9.70
N GLY A 495 10.27 -21.42 11.02
CA GLY A 495 11.29 -21.55 12.07
C GLY A 495 12.21 -20.32 12.17
N ARG A 496 11.77 -19.14 11.69
CA ARG A 496 12.51 -17.89 11.80
C ARG A 496 12.31 -17.32 13.21
N LYS A 497 13.41 -17.11 13.92
CA LYS A 497 13.37 -16.37 15.21
C LYS A 497 13.12 -14.90 14.89
N ASN A 498 12.12 -14.31 15.56
CA ASN A 498 11.96 -12.86 15.55
C ASN A 498 13.26 -12.21 16.04
N GLY A 499 13.87 -11.39 15.18
CA GLY A 499 14.98 -10.52 15.53
C GLY A 499 14.53 -9.31 16.32
#